data_05ea9ea642ebe2567913b66ae7eb9813
#
_entry.id   05ea9ea642ebe2567913b66ae7eb9813
#
_cell.length_a   1.000
_cell.length_b   1.000
_cell.length_c   1.000
_cell.angle_alpha   90.00
_cell.angle_beta   90.00
_cell.angle_gamma   90.00
#
_symmetry.space_group_name_H-M   'P 1'
#
loop_
_entity.id
_entity.type
_entity.pdbx_description
1 polymer ?
#
loop_
_entity_poly.entity_id
_entity_poly.type
_entity_poly.pdbx_seq_one_letter_code
_entity_poly.pdbx_strand_id
1 'polypeptide(L)'
;NSGDVAARDVKLSFTPPSGVTFLNATPSPGAFGQMLQWRLGDLQPGTATVIDINCRSSMAADIRAKFRAESAEKLVSEANVNTKVFASALSVKSTSATRVEVGQEVQFKVEVTNTGRTALTNVTITDNFDPGLTHTAGEVSPIVKTLDTIAPNETKRFAVTFRVDQPGK
;
A
#
# COMPACT_ATOMS: atom_id res chain seq x y z
N ASN A 1 -23.68 -23.13 9.57
CA ASN A 1 -25.05 -23.57 9.35
C ASN A 1 -25.91 -23.23 10.57
N SER A 2 -26.76 -22.23 10.45
CA SER A 2 -27.67 -21.76 11.52
C SER A 2 -29.06 -22.45 11.46
N GLY A 3 -29.27 -23.39 10.55
CA GLY A 3 -30.51 -24.17 10.42
C GLY A 3 -30.50 -25.39 11.31
N ASP A 4 -31.61 -26.11 11.32
CA ASP A 4 -31.86 -27.32 12.14
C ASP A 4 -31.50 -28.61 11.42
N VAL A 5 -31.18 -28.54 10.12
CA VAL A 5 -30.84 -29.70 9.26
C VAL A 5 -29.44 -29.47 8.63
N ALA A 6 -28.72 -30.57 8.37
CA ALA A 6 -27.43 -30.51 7.68
C ALA A 6 -27.60 -29.94 6.26
N ALA A 7 -26.78 -28.98 5.89
CA ALA A 7 -26.62 -28.52 4.51
C ALA A 7 -25.58 -29.41 3.82
N ARG A 8 -25.94 -30.06 2.70
CA ARG A 8 -25.11 -31.05 2.03
C ARG A 8 -24.30 -30.42 0.88
N ASP A 9 -23.11 -30.98 0.64
CA ASP A 9 -22.17 -30.57 -0.44
C ASP A 9 -22.09 -29.06 -0.59
N VAL A 10 -21.85 -28.37 0.53
CA VAL A 10 -21.75 -26.91 0.55
C VAL A 10 -20.51 -26.46 -0.20
N LYS A 11 -20.68 -25.50 -1.10
CA LYS A 11 -19.62 -24.86 -1.88
C LYS A 11 -19.61 -23.38 -1.59
N LEU A 12 -18.43 -22.84 -1.27
CA LEU A 12 -18.22 -21.39 -1.19
C LEU A 12 -17.51 -20.93 -2.46
N SER A 13 -17.99 -19.89 -3.08
CA SER A 13 -17.37 -19.25 -4.24
C SER A 13 -17.02 -17.79 -3.98
N PHE A 14 -15.91 -17.36 -4.53
CA PHE A 14 -15.39 -16.01 -4.49
C PHE A 14 -14.71 -15.66 -5.82
N THR A 15 -15.04 -14.52 -6.38
CA THR A 15 -14.31 -13.95 -7.52
C THR A 15 -13.65 -12.68 -7.05
N PRO A 16 -12.31 -12.61 -7.10
CA PRO A 16 -11.59 -11.38 -6.75
C PRO A 16 -12.10 -10.22 -7.62
N PRO A 17 -12.48 -9.09 -7.02
CA PRO A 17 -12.92 -7.93 -7.79
C PRO A 17 -11.75 -7.31 -8.57
N SER A 18 -12.08 -6.45 -9.54
CA SER A 18 -11.08 -5.76 -10.36
C SER A 18 -10.06 -5.02 -9.49
N GLY A 19 -8.78 -5.13 -9.85
CA GLY A 19 -7.66 -4.53 -9.10
C GLY A 19 -7.26 -5.31 -7.84
N VAL A 20 -7.88 -6.48 -7.58
CA VAL A 20 -7.52 -7.37 -6.47
C VAL A 20 -6.93 -8.66 -7.02
N THR A 21 -5.72 -9.00 -6.55
CA THR A 21 -5.04 -10.25 -6.87
C THR A 21 -5.16 -11.21 -5.68
N PHE A 22 -5.65 -12.41 -5.91
CA PHE A 22 -5.59 -13.51 -4.95
C PHE A 22 -4.13 -13.95 -4.76
N LEU A 23 -3.71 -14.16 -3.52
CA LEU A 23 -2.37 -14.65 -3.18
C LEU A 23 -2.43 -16.12 -2.74
N ASN A 24 -3.15 -16.39 -1.67
CA ASN A 24 -3.35 -17.73 -1.13
C ASN A 24 -4.58 -17.78 -0.22
N ALA A 25 -5.00 -19.00 0.15
CA ALA A 25 -6.01 -19.23 1.16
C ALA A 25 -5.75 -20.55 1.91
N THR A 26 -6.29 -20.64 3.12
CA THR A 26 -6.28 -21.86 3.94
C THR A 26 -7.71 -22.18 4.39
N PRO A 27 -8.26 -23.34 3.97
CA PRO A 27 -7.73 -24.30 3.00
C PRO A 27 -7.65 -23.74 1.57
N SER A 28 -6.83 -24.37 0.72
CA SER A 28 -6.66 -23.95 -0.68
C SER A 28 -7.94 -24.17 -1.49
N PRO A 29 -8.33 -23.23 -2.36
CA PRO A 29 -9.48 -23.39 -3.26
C PRO A 29 -9.16 -24.22 -4.50
N GLY A 30 -10.19 -24.75 -5.15
CA GLY A 30 -10.15 -25.05 -6.57
C GLY A 30 -10.31 -23.78 -7.39
N ALA A 31 -9.66 -23.70 -8.55
CA ALA A 31 -9.78 -22.57 -9.47
C ALA A 31 -10.63 -22.94 -10.69
N PHE A 32 -11.59 -22.06 -11.03
CA PHE A 32 -12.43 -22.18 -12.21
C PHE A 32 -12.41 -20.83 -12.96
N GLY A 33 -11.41 -20.65 -13.83
CA GLY A 33 -11.13 -19.34 -14.41
C GLY A 33 -10.70 -18.34 -13.33
N GLN A 34 -11.43 -17.23 -13.21
CA GLN A 34 -11.19 -16.23 -12.17
C GLN A 34 -11.93 -16.52 -10.86
N MET A 35 -12.84 -17.48 -10.85
CA MET A 35 -13.61 -17.85 -9.66
C MET A 35 -12.84 -18.87 -8.83
N LEU A 36 -12.73 -18.61 -7.54
CA LEU A 36 -12.20 -19.52 -6.54
C LEU A 36 -13.36 -20.24 -5.86
N GLN A 37 -13.24 -21.54 -5.66
CA GLN A 37 -14.27 -22.34 -5.05
C GLN A 37 -13.69 -23.29 -4.00
N TRP A 38 -14.33 -23.33 -2.83
CA TRP A 38 -14.06 -24.27 -1.76
C TRP A 38 -15.21 -25.26 -1.66
N ARG A 39 -14.90 -26.55 -1.60
CA ARG A 39 -15.85 -27.61 -1.27
C ARG A 39 -15.77 -27.85 0.21
N LEU A 40 -16.81 -27.44 0.94
CA LEU A 40 -16.85 -27.54 2.40
C LEU A 40 -17.46 -28.86 2.89
N GLY A 41 -18.04 -29.64 1.97
CA GLY A 41 -18.77 -30.86 2.32
C GLY A 41 -20.08 -30.56 3.04
N ASP A 42 -20.48 -31.45 3.92
CA ASP A 42 -21.71 -31.32 4.70
C ASP A 42 -21.49 -30.49 5.95
N LEU A 43 -22.29 -29.45 6.13
CA LEU A 43 -22.25 -28.60 7.32
C LEU A 43 -23.41 -28.97 8.25
N GLN A 44 -23.12 -29.59 9.38
CA GLN A 44 -24.06 -29.91 10.42
C GLN A 44 -24.69 -28.66 11.05
N PRO A 45 -25.90 -28.75 11.64
CA PRO A 45 -26.48 -27.66 12.40
C PRO A 45 -25.50 -27.12 13.46
N GLY A 46 -25.38 -25.79 13.59
CA GLY A 46 -24.50 -25.13 14.53
C GLY A 46 -23.00 -25.18 14.18
N THR A 47 -22.59 -25.85 13.10
CA THR A 47 -21.18 -25.89 12.70
C THR A 47 -20.79 -24.72 11.79
N ALA A 48 -19.52 -24.29 11.89
CA ALA A 48 -18.92 -23.28 11.04
C ALA A 48 -17.57 -23.76 10.52
N THR A 49 -17.24 -23.34 9.30
CA THR A 49 -15.90 -23.53 8.71
C THR A 49 -15.30 -22.16 8.45
N VAL A 50 -14.07 -21.95 8.88
CA VAL A 50 -13.32 -20.72 8.65
C VAL A 50 -12.38 -20.92 7.46
N ILE A 51 -12.32 -19.91 6.60
CA ILE A 51 -11.40 -19.86 5.46
C ILE A 51 -10.68 -18.52 5.51
N ASP A 52 -9.35 -18.59 5.62
CA ASP A 52 -8.50 -17.42 5.56
C ASP A 52 -8.09 -17.15 4.12
N ILE A 53 -8.37 -15.95 3.60
CA ILE A 53 -8.09 -15.57 2.21
C ILE A 53 -7.19 -14.35 2.20
N ASN A 54 -6.01 -14.47 1.58
CA ASN A 54 -5.06 -13.39 1.41
C ASN A 54 -5.14 -12.83 -0.01
N CYS A 55 -5.38 -11.54 -0.10
CA CYS A 55 -5.45 -10.81 -1.36
C CYS A 55 -4.58 -9.56 -1.30
N ARG A 56 -4.14 -9.08 -2.47
CA ARG A 56 -3.41 -7.81 -2.65
C ARG A 56 -4.21 -6.89 -3.55
N SER A 57 -4.38 -5.64 -3.15
CA SER A 57 -4.87 -4.58 -4.06
C SER A 57 -3.71 -3.87 -4.73
N SER A 58 -3.85 -3.61 -6.02
CA SER A 58 -2.88 -2.84 -6.82
C SER A 58 -3.18 -1.34 -6.89
N MET A 59 -4.32 -0.91 -6.35
CA MET A 59 -4.77 0.47 -6.40
C MET A 59 -5.55 0.88 -5.16
N ALA A 60 -5.59 2.18 -4.88
CA ALA A 60 -6.52 2.75 -3.89
C ALA A 60 -7.93 2.70 -4.45
N ALA A 61 -8.83 2.02 -3.76
CA ALA A 61 -10.22 1.87 -4.19
C ALA A 61 -11.12 1.44 -3.02
N ASP A 62 -12.41 1.64 -3.19
CA ASP A 62 -13.43 0.97 -2.38
C ASP A 62 -13.71 -0.40 -3.00
N ILE A 63 -13.13 -1.43 -2.40
CA ILE A 63 -13.25 -2.81 -2.86
C ILE A 63 -14.51 -3.43 -2.27
N ARG A 64 -15.34 -4.02 -3.14
CA ARG A 64 -16.52 -4.80 -2.74
C ARG A 64 -16.29 -6.25 -3.11
N ALA A 65 -16.06 -7.07 -2.10
CA ALA A 65 -15.92 -8.51 -2.25
C ALA A 65 -17.28 -9.20 -1.99
N LYS A 66 -17.67 -10.08 -2.89
CA LYS A 66 -18.91 -10.87 -2.78
C LYS A 66 -18.56 -12.33 -2.62
N PHE A 67 -19.11 -12.95 -1.59
CA PHE A 67 -19.02 -14.37 -1.32
C PHE A 67 -20.38 -15.00 -1.51
N ARG A 68 -20.42 -16.21 -2.07
CA ARG A 68 -21.64 -16.97 -2.27
C ARG A 68 -21.44 -18.41 -1.81
N ALA A 69 -22.26 -18.85 -0.88
CA ALA A 69 -22.36 -20.26 -0.49
C ALA A 69 -23.61 -20.88 -1.09
N GLU A 70 -23.48 -22.12 -1.55
CA GLU A 70 -24.58 -22.90 -2.13
C GLU A 70 -24.48 -24.36 -1.68
N SER A 71 -25.64 -24.98 -1.34
CA SER A 71 -25.72 -26.39 -0.99
C SER A 71 -26.36 -27.22 -2.10
N ALA A 72 -26.29 -28.54 -1.97
CA ALA A 72 -26.96 -29.48 -2.90
C ALA A 72 -28.49 -29.27 -2.94
N GLU A 73 -29.10 -28.85 -1.84
CA GLU A 73 -30.51 -28.51 -1.73
C GLU A 73 -30.87 -27.17 -2.37
N LYS A 74 -29.88 -26.49 -3.03
CA LYS A 74 -30.03 -25.17 -3.64
C LYS A 74 -30.28 -24.02 -2.62
N LEU A 75 -29.93 -24.25 -1.36
CA LEU A 75 -29.87 -23.17 -0.39
C LEU A 75 -28.71 -22.24 -0.76
N VAL A 76 -28.98 -20.95 -0.82
CA VAL A 76 -28.00 -19.93 -1.20
C VAL A 76 -27.88 -18.90 -0.11
N SER A 77 -26.66 -18.58 0.26
CA SER A 77 -26.34 -17.45 1.13
C SER A 77 -25.25 -16.59 0.50
N GLU A 78 -25.41 -15.28 0.59
CA GLU A 78 -24.45 -14.31 0.04
C GLU A 78 -24.01 -13.34 1.11
N ALA A 79 -22.73 -12.99 1.08
CA ALA A 79 -22.14 -11.98 1.94
C ALA A 79 -21.33 -10.98 1.11
N ASN A 80 -21.44 -9.70 1.47
CA ASN A 80 -20.67 -8.63 0.85
C ASN A 80 -19.75 -8.00 1.89
N VAL A 81 -18.49 -7.82 1.53
CA VAL A 81 -17.49 -7.15 2.36
C VAL A 81 -17.00 -5.91 1.61
N ASN A 82 -17.04 -4.75 2.28
CA ASN A 82 -16.54 -3.50 1.73
C ASN A 82 -15.22 -3.16 2.44
N THR A 83 -14.15 -3.00 1.65
CA THR A 83 -12.82 -2.65 2.15
C THR A 83 -12.32 -1.38 1.45
N LYS A 84 -11.97 -0.36 2.23
CA LYS A 84 -11.31 0.84 1.69
C LYS A 84 -9.81 0.62 1.66
N VAL A 85 -9.24 0.68 0.47
CA VAL A 85 -7.79 0.63 0.24
C VAL A 85 -7.28 2.03 -0.05
N PHE A 86 -6.29 2.47 0.71
CA PHE A 86 -5.65 3.76 0.55
C PHE A 86 -4.29 3.60 -0.13
N ALA A 87 -3.96 4.50 -1.05
CA ALA A 87 -2.59 4.62 -1.53
C ALA A 87 -1.75 5.38 -0.51
N SER A 88 -0.52 4.91 -0.30
CA SER A 88 0.52 5.74 0.31
C SER A 88 0.93 6.81 -0.69
N ALA A 89 0.99 8.05 -0.29
CA ALA A 89 1.38 9.16 -1.15
C ALA A 89 2.44 10.00 -0.44
N LEU A 90 3.51 10.32 -1.16
CA LEU A 90 4.62 11.14 -0.69
C LEU A 90 4.80 12.30 -1.66
N SER A 91 4.89 13.52 -1.12
CA SER A 91 5.20 14.73 -1.87
C SER A 91 6.54 15.29 -1.37
N VAL A 92 7.42 15.62 -2.29
CA VAL A 92 8.68 16.31 -2.00
C VAL A 92 8.67 17.65 -2.70
N LYS A 93 9.02 18.71 -1.96
CA LYS A 93 9.18 20.05 -2.49
C LYS A 93 10.52 20.60 -2.05
N SER A 94 11.29 21.14 -2.98
CA SER A 94 12.54 21.83 -2.69
C SER A 94 12.44 23.28 -3.13
N THR A 95 13.04 24.20 -2.35
CA THR A 95 13.14 25.62 -2.67
C THR A 95 14.52 26.14 -2.30
N SER A 96 15.07 27.00 -3.17
CA SER A 96 16.35 27.66 -2.96
C SER A 96 16.34 29.08 -3.53
N ALA A 97 17.42 29.82 -3.35
CA ALA A 97 17.64 31.06 -4.10
C ALA A 97 17.74 30.77 -5.60
N THR A 98 17.17 31.63 -6.42
CA THR A 98 17.16 31.46 -7.89
C THR A 98 18.47 31.86 -8.55
N ARG A 99 19.32 32.64 -7.87
CA ARG A 99 20.65 33.07 -8.31
C ARG A 99 21.58 33.14 -7.13
N VAL A 100 22.78 32.61 -7.28
CA VAL A 100 23.87 32.66 -6.30
C VAL A 100 25.16 32.79 -7.08
N GLU A 101 26.10 33.59 -6.57
CA GLU A 101 27.41 33.76 -7.17
C GLU A 101 28.39 32.67 -6.76
N VAL A 102 29.37 32.38 -7.61
CA VAL A 102 30.46 31.44 -7.27
C VAL A 102 31.18 31.91 -6.00
N GLY A 103 31.45 30.97 -5.11
CA GLY A 103 32.05 31.22 -3.79
C GLY A 103 31.03 31.50 -2.68
N GLN A 104 29.77 31.74 -3.01
CA GLN A 104 28.71 31.95 -2.03
C GLN A 104 28.00 30.63 -1.65
N GLU A 105 27.29 30.68 -0.54
CA GLU A 105 26.45 29.54 -0.09
C GLU A 105 25.05 29.63 -0.61
N VAL A 106 24.50 28.47 -0.96
CA VAL A 106 23.10 28.29 -1.31
C VAL A 106 22.45 27.25 -0.39
N GLN A 107 21.32 27.63 0.18
CA GLN A 107 20.52 26.72 1.02
C GLN A 107 19.31 26.20 0.25
N PHE A 108 19.19 24.87 0.20
CA PHE A 108 18.00 24.18 -0.27
C PHE A 108 17.13 23.81 0.92
N LYS A 109 15.90 24.30 0.94
CA LYS A 109 14.88 23.92 1.93
C LYS A 109 14.04 22.79 1.33
N VAL A 110 14.01 21.66 2.00
CA VAL A 110 13.31 20.47 1.54
C VAL A 110 12.14 20.19 2.48
N GLU A 111 10.96 20.04 1.89
CA GLU A 111 9.74 19.63 2.58
C GLU A 111 9.31 18.26 2.05
N VAL A 112 9.08 17.31 2.96
CA VAL A 112 8.60 15.97 2.65
C VAL A 112 7.29 15.78 3.37
N THR A 113 6.21 15.64 2.61
CA THR A 113 4.84 15.56 3.13
C THR A 113 4.23 14.19 2.83
N ASN A 114 3.72 13.52 3.85
CA ASN A 114 2.84 12.38 3.66
C ASN A 114 1.45 12.89 3.30
N THR A 115 1.08 12.82 2.03
CA THR A 115 -0.25 13.21 1.54
C THR A 115 -1.25 12.06 1.58
N GLY A 116 -0.84 10.88 2.05
CA GLY A 116 -1.67 9.70 2.23
C GLY A 116 -2.43 9.72 3.56
N ARG A 117 -3.17 8.64 3.81
CA ARG A 117 -3.99 8.44 5.02
C ARG A 117 -3.41 7.45 6.01
N THR A 118 -2.28 6.83 5.68
CA THR A 118 -1.53 5.92 6.54
C THR A 118 -0.16 6.49 6.86
N ALA A 119 0.37 6.21 8.05
CA ALA A 119 1.72 6.59 8.40
C ALA A 119 2.73 5.91 7.46
N LEU A 120 3.75 6.64 7.04
CA LEU A 120 4.88 6.13 6.28
C LEU A 120 6.06 5.89 7.22
N THR A 121 6.71 4.76 7.09
CA THR A 121 7.89 4.40 7.88
C THR A 121 9.09 4.18 6.96
N ASN A 122 10.30 4.40 7.49
CA ASN A 122 11.56 4.18 6.76
C ASN A 122 11.62 4.94 5.42
N VAL A 123 11.15 6.19 5.40
CA VAL A 123 11.23 7.03 4.22
C VAL A 123 12.66 7.46 4.01
N THR A 124 13.26 7.06 2.90
CA THR A 124 14.63 7.43 2.53
C THR A 124 14.61 8.54 1.49
N ILE A 125 15.39 9.59 1.73
CA ILE A 125 15.62 10.70 0.83
C ILE A 125 17.05 10.60 0.34
N THR A 126 17.22 10.67 -0.97
CA THR A 126 18.54 10.67 -1.61
C THR A 126 18.71 12.00 -2.36
N ASP A 127 19.74 12.75 -2.01
CA ASP A 127 20.09 13.99 -2.67
C ASP A 127 21.37 13.76 -3.50
N ASN A 128 21.20 13.83 -4.83
CA ASN A 128 22.33 13.78 -5.78
C ASN A 128 22.61 15.20 -6.23
N PHE A 129 23.74 15.75 -5.83
CA PHE A 129 24.15 17.10 -6.22
C PHE A 129 25.31 17.08 -7.22
N ASP A 130 25.38 18.15 -8.02
CA ASP A 130 26.35 18.29 -9.10
C ASP A 130 27.75 18.57 -8.58
N PRO A 131 28.82 18.25 -9.36
CA PRO A 131 30.21 18.49 -8.97
C PRO A 131 30.59 19.98 -8.73
N GLY A 132 29.76 20.91 -9.22
CA GLY A 132 29.91 22.34 -8.98
C GLY A 132 29.45 22.83 -7.61
N LEU A 133 28.99 21.92 -6.75
CA LEU A 133 28.53 22.19 -5.40
C LEU A 133 29.36 21.38 -4.40
N THR A 134 29.76 22.03 -3.30
CA THR A 134 30.39 21.36 -2.15
C THR A 134 29.49 21.51 -0.95
N HIS A 135 29.08 20.36 -0.35
CA HIS A 135 28.27 20.35 0.87
C HIS A 135 29.06 20.99 2.03
N THR A 136 28.45 21.95 2.74
CA THR A 136 29.16 22.74 3.76
C THR A 136 29.60 21.92 4.99
N ALA A 137 28.93 20.80 5.28
CA ALA A 137 29.34 19.86 6.31
C ALA A 137 30.25 18.72 5.79
N GLY A 138 30.70 18.76 4.53
CA GLY A 138 31.67 17.82 3.97
C GLY A 138 31.05 16.46 3.52
N GLU A 139 29.75 16.35 3.42
CA GLU A 139 29.13 15.12 2.89
C GLU A 139 29.32 15.04 1.37
N VAL A 140 29.42 13.82 0.86
CA VAL A 140 29.61 13.53 -0.58
C VAL A 140 28.28 13.08 -1.21
N SER A 141 28.16 13.34 -2.53
CA SER A 141 26.98 12.89 -3.31
C SER A 141 27.04 11.37 -3.53
N PRO A 142 25.94 10.62 -3.30
CA PRO A 142 24.66 11.10 -2.80
C PRO A 142 24.60 11.24 -1.26
N ILE A 143 23.91 12.28 -0.78
CA ILE A 143 23.53 12.39 0.63
C ILE A 143 22.29 11.56 0.86
N VAL A 144 22.31 10.66 1.83
CA VAL A 144 21.16 9.79 2.15
C VAL A 144 20.65 10.08 3.55
N LYS A 145 19.38 10.41 3.67
CA LYS A 145 18.71 10.66 4.95
C LYS A 145 17.50 9.79 5.11
N THR A 146 17.40 9.05 6.21
CA THR A 146 16.21 8.26 6.56
C THR A 146 15.37 9.03 7.57
N LEU A 147 14.08 9.11 7.31
CA LEU A 147 13.07 9.64 8.23
C LEU A 147 12.30 8.46 8.82
N ASP A 148 12.18 8.41 10.16
CA ASP A 148 11.57 7.28 10.86
C ASP A 148 10.10 7.10 10.46
N THR A 149 9.25 8.00 10.93
CA THR A 149 7.80 7.94 10.68
C THR A 149 7.31 9.31 10.27
N ILE A 150 6.45 9.34 9.25
CA ILE A 150 5.71 10.54 8.84
C ILE A 150 4.22 10.21 8.94
N ALA A 151 3.54 10.81 9.92
CA ALA A 151 2.11 10.63 10.10
C ALA A 151 1.29 11.15 8.90
N PRO A 152 0.04 10.75 8.73
CA PRO A 152 -0.85 11.31 7.70
C PRO A 152 -0.89 12.84 7.77
N ASN A 153 -0.71 13.51 6.62
CA ASN A 153 -0.63 14.96 6.46
C ASN A 153 0.51 15.65 7.21
N GLU A 154 1.44 14.91 7.81
CA GLU A 154 2.63 15.48 8.44
C GLU A 154 3.66 15.88 7.36
N THR A 155 4.33 17.01 7.62
CA THR A 155 5.46 17.51 6.81
C THR A 155 6.73 17.53 7.64
N LYS A 156 7.74 16.82 7.20
CA LYS A 156 9.12 16.94 7.70
C LYS A 156 9.85 18.00 6.88
N ARG A 157 10.60 18.87 7.58
CA ARG A 157 11.36 19.96 6.95
C ARG A 157 12.82 19.85 7.36
N PHE A 158 13.72 20.05 6.41
CA PHE A 158 15.15 20.17 6.64
C PHE A 158 15.76 21.07 5.59
N ALA A 159 17.01 21.46 5.81
CA ALA A 159 17.75 22.26 4.87
C ALA A 159 19.12 21.60 4.62
N VAL A 160 19.61 21.75 3.40
CA VAL A 160 20.95 21.35 2.97
C VAL A 160 21.62 22.58 2.42
N THR A 161 22.87 22.85 2.82
CA THR A 161 23.63 24.05 2.40
C THR A 161 24.86 23.62 1.63
N PHE A 162 25.04 24.24 0.47
CA PHE A 162 26.17 23.99 -0.39
C PHE A 162 26.93 25.34 -0.65
N ARG A 163 28.25 25.27 -0.82
CA ARG A 163 29.00 26.28 -1.45
C ARG A 163 29.02 26.07 -2.95
N VAL A 164 28.86 27.14 -3.70
CA VAL A 164 28.90 27.11 -5.18
C VAL A 164 30.34 27.27 -5.62
N ASP A 165 30.93 26.24 -6.21
CA ASP A 165 32.33 26.23 -6.63
C ASP A 165 32.50 26.54 -8.13
N GLN A 166 31.46 26.30 -8.93
CA GLN A 166 31.45 26.53 -10.38
C GLN A 166 30.12 27.11 -10.85
N PRO A 167 30.10 27.89 -11.96
CA PRO A 167 28.87 28.36 -12.54
C PRO A 167 28.09 27.18 -13.09
N GLY A 168 26.80 27.07 -12.69
CA GLY A 168 25.85 26.14 -13.27
C GLY A 168 25.01 26.74 -14.39
N LYS A 169 24.21 25.89 -15.08
CA LYS A 169 23.23 26.32 -16.09
C LYS A 169 21.89 26.57 -15.45
#